data_db80acb57b4a6a727ab63df29cfa17c4
#
_entry.id   db80acb57b4a6a727ab63df29cfa17c4
#
_cell.length_a   1.000
_cell.length_b   1.000
_cell.length_c   1.000
_cell.angle_alpha   90.00
_cell.angle_beta   90.00
_cell.angle_gamma   90.00
#
_symmetry.space_group_name_H-M   'P 1'
#
loop_
_entity.id
_entity.type
_entity.pdbx_description
1 polymer ?
#
loop_
_entity_poly.entity_id
_entity_poly.type
_entity_poly.pdbx_seq_one_letter_code
_entity_poly.pdbx_strand_id
1 'polypeptide(L)'
;MQDTTVDIDALLRDLRTDFGEIVSGFVRERVEVLTAISADLMPLIDTLEDLLDGGKRLRPTFAYWGWRSAGGDPQGPILTAAAALEFLQACALVHDDVMDGSDTRRGKPAAHRRLASMHRSHGYLGSPEDFGVGSAILLGDLCLSWSDEMLMASGLRDDQLQAAKPIFDEMRTELMAGQYLDLLEQVRGQFDLDSALTVARYKSAKYTVERPLHIGAAAAGADTAHLDQLTDFGIPLGEAFQLRDDLLGVFGDPQETGKPAGDDLREGKRTALVAIAWQNA
;
A
#
# COMPACT_ATOMS: atom_id res chain seq x y z
N MET A 1 35.37 -7.47 -22.13
CA MET A 1 33.97 -7.33 -21.65
C MET A 1 33.98 -7.78 -20.20
N GLN A 2 33.98 -6.84 -19.27
CA GLN A 2 33.77 -7.18 -17.86
C GLN A 2 32.32 -7.60 -17.73
N ASP A 3 32.10 -8.81 -17.30
CA ASP A 3 30.78 -9.33 -16.93
C ASP A 3 30.35 -8.62 -15.63
N THR A 4 29.71 -7.47 -15.77
CA THR A 4 29.09 -6.76 -14.65
C THR A 4 27.75 -7.46 -14.36
N THR A 5 27.82 -8.60 -13.70
CA THR A 5 26.64 -9.20 -13.08
C THR A 5 26.15 -8.19 -12.04
N VAL A 6 25.02 -7.51 -12.33
CA VAL A 6 24.39 -6.59 -11.38
C VAL A 6 23.94 -7.42 -10.19
N ASP A 7 24.42 -7.12 -9.00
CA ASP A 7 23.91 -7.72 -7.76
C ASP A 7 22.50 -7.14 -7.50
N ILE A 8 21.48 -7.89 -7.94
CA ILE A 8 20.09 -7.48 -7.83
C ILE A 8 19.67 -7.34 -6.36
N ASP A 9 20.18 -8.20 -5.48
CA ASP A 9 19.85 -8.15 -4.06
C ASP A 9 20.45 -6.89 -3.39
N ALA A 10 21.66 -6.50 -3.78
CA ALA A 10 22.25 -5.24 -3.33
C ALA A 10 21.41 -4.05 -3.80
N LEU A 11 21.07 -4.01 -5.07
CA LEU A 11 20.26 -2.93 -5.64
C LEU A 11 18.88 -2.81 -4.99
N LEU A 12 18.20 -3.94 -4.71
CA LEU A 12 16.92 -3.93 -4.02
C LEU A 12 17.04 -3.46 -2.56
N ARG A 13 18.15 -3.77 -1.88
CA ARG A 13 18.43 -3.23 -0.53
C ARG A 13 18.64 -1.72 -0.57
N ASP A 14 19.44 -1.23 -1.52
CA ASP A 14 19.74 0.20 -1.68
C ASP A 14 18.45 0.98 -1.98
N LEU A 15 17.65 0.55 -2.95
CA LEU A 15 16.34 1.16 -3.25
C LEU A 15 15.40 1.20 -2.03
N ARG A 16 15.38 0.13 -1.23
CA ARG A 16 14.57 0.11 -0.01
C ARG A 16 15.03 1.14 1.01
N THR A 17 16.33 1.31 1.15
CA THR A 17 16.94 2.32 2.02
C THR A 17 16.62 3.72 1.52
N ASP A 18 16.82 4.00 0.23
CA ASP A 18 16.54 5.29 -0.39
C ASP A 18 15.07 5.69 -0.22
N PHE A 19 14.12 4.79 -0.50
CA PHE A 19 12.70 5.05 -0.28
C PHE A 19 12.38 5.29 1.21
N GLY A 20 13.00 4.56 2.12
CA GLY A 20 12.85 4.77 3.56
C GLY A 20 13.32 6.16 4.00
N GLU A 21 14.46 6.60 3.53
CA GLU A 21 15.02 7.93 3.82
C GLU A 21 14.16 9.06 3.25
N ILE A 22 13.67 8.91 2.01
CA ILE A 22 12.80 9.90 1.35
C ILE A 22 11.48 10.03 2.12
N VAL A 23 10.82 8.92 2.47
CA VAL A 23 9.57 8.91 3.23
C VAL A 23 9.79 9.54 4.61
N SER A 24 10.82 9.16 5.33
CA SER A 24 11.14 9.71 6.66
C SER A 24 11.50 11.20 6.58
N GLY A 25 12.17 11.63 5.50
CA GLY A 25 12.45 13.04 5.24
C GLY A 25 11.18 13.87 5.11
N PHE A 26 10.25 13.39 4.30
CA PHE A 26 8.95 14.04 4.11
C PHE A 26 8.14 14.12 5.41
N VAL A 27 8.07 13.03 6.19
CA VAL A 27 7.37 13.04 7.49
C VAL A 27 7.98 14.08 8.42
N ARG A 28 9.32 14.17 8.54
CA ARG A 28 9.98 15.16 9.38
C ARG A 28 9.58 16.60 9.04
N GLU A 29 9.47 16.96 7.76
CA GLU A 29 9.00 18.27 7.33
C GLU A 29 7.54 18.54 7.78
N ARG A 30 6.69 17.51 7.74
CA ARG A 30 5.28 17.61 8.15
C ARG A 30 5.09 17.64 9.67
N VAL A 31 6.01 17.04 10.42
CA VAL A 31 6.05 17.16 11.90
C VAL A 31 6.11 18.64 12.32
N GLU A 32 6.93 19.46 11.67
CA GLU A 32 7.04 20.88 11.96
C GLU A 32 5.70 21.61 11.73
N VAL A 33 5.00 21.30 10.65
CA VAL A 33 3.69 21.88 10.33
C VAL A 33 2.64 21.46 11.36
N LEU A 34 2.59 20.18 11.71
CA LEU A 34 1.58 19.66 12.64
C LEU A 34 1.85 20.13 14.08
N THR A 35 3.09 20.14 14.52
CA THR A 35 3.46 20.63 15.88
C THR A 35 3.23 22.14 16.04
N ALA A 36 3.32 22.92 14.96
CA ALA A 36 2.94 24.33 14.96
C ALA A 36 1.43 24.53 15.18
N ILE A 37 0.60 23.55 14.84
CA ILE A 37 -0.86 23.56 15.12
C ILE A 37 -1.08 23.17 16.59
N SER A 38 -0.60 21.99 17.02
CA SER A 38 -0.64 21.53 18.41
C SER A 38 0.35 20.36 18.63
N ALA A 39 1.01 20.37 19.80
CA ALA A 39 1.81 19.22 20.25
C ALA A 39 0.95 17.96 20.48
N ASP A 40 -0.36 18.09 20.66
CA ASP A 40 -1.30 16.97 20.83
C ASP A 40 -1.43 16.09 19.58
N LEU A 41 -0.88 16.52 18.43
CA LEU A 41 -0.85 15.74 17.19
C LEU A 41 0.31 14.73 17.13
N MET A 42 1.27 14.80 18.04
CA MET A 42 2.42 13.88 18.04
C MET A 42 2.03 12.40 18.11
N PRO A 43 1.04 11.94 18.90
CA PRO A 43 0.66 10.52 18.91
C PRO A 43 0.15 10.01 17.57
N LEU A 44 -0.42 10.88 16.72
CA LEU A 44 -0.84 10.53 15.37
C LEU A 44 0.38 10.29 14.47
N ILE A 45 1.39 11.18 14.58
CA ILE A 45 2.65 11.06 13.83
C ILE A 45 3.42 9.82 14.26
N ASP A 46 3.60 9.60 15.57
CA ASP A 46 4.28 8.42 16.11
C ASP A 46 3.63 7.11 15.61
N THR A 47 2.30 7.13 15.45
CA THR A 47 1.55 5.98 14.91
C THR A 47 1.86 5.78 13.43
N LEU A 48 1.99 6.85 12.65
CA LEU A 48 2.35 6.79 11.25
C LEU A 48 3.80 6.34 11.05
N GLU A 49 4.74 6.89 11.81
CA GLU A 49 6.16 6.50 11.72
C GLU A 49 6.34 5.02 12.01
N ASP A 50 5.67 4.49 13.04
CA ASP A 50 5.65 3.05 13.34
C ASP A 50 5.08 2.18 12.20
N LEU A 51 4.08 2.68 11.48
CA LEU A 51 3.50 1.99 10.31
C LEU A 51 4.42 2.05 9.10
N LEU A 52 5.11 3.17 8.91
CA LEU A 52 6.05 3.37 7.80
C LEU A 52 7.41 2.69 8.06
N ASP A 53 7.73 2.35 9.29
CA ASP A 53 8.93 1.61 9.63
C ASP A 53 8.89 0.20 9.03
N GLY A 54 9.92 -0.14 8.27
CA GLY A 54 10.03 -1.43 7.59
C GLY A 54 9.18 -1.53 6.30
N GLY A 55 8.80 -2.76 5.96
CA GLY A 55 8.09 -3.09 4.72
C GLY A 55 9.01 -3.40 3.56
N LYS A 56 8.45 -4.12 2.55
CA LYS A 56 9.20 -4.60 1.36
C LYS A 56 9.37 -3.51 0.30
N ARG A 57 8.68 -2.37 0.41
CA ARG A 57 8.70 -1.25 -0.54
C ARG A 57 8.42 -1.70 -1.99
N LEU A 58 7.51 -2.65 -2.19
CA LEU A 58 7.27 -3.25 -3.51
C LEU A 58 6.73 -2.24 -4.52
N ARG A 59 5.75 -1.41 -4.13
CA ARG A 59 5.12 -0.43 -5.03
C ARG A 59 6.11 0.60 -5.55
N PRO A 60 6.89 1.28 -4.71
CA PRO A 60 7.92 2.18 -5.21
C PRO A 60 8.98 1.45 -6.04
N THR A 61 9.32 0.21 -5.69
CA THR A 61 10.26 -0.60 -6.48
C THR A 61 9.69 -0.90 -7.87
N PHE A 62 8.42 -1.28 -8.01
CA PHE A 62 7.80 -1.47 -9.31
C PHE A 62 7.70 -0.17 -10.12
N ALA A 63 7.38 0.96 -9.49
CA ALA A 63 7.38 2.26 -10.17
C ALA A 63 8.78 2.63 -10.67
N TYR A 64 9.81 2.41 -9.87
CA TYR A 64 11.20 2.59 -10.29
C TYR A 64 11.56 1.70 -11.50
N TRP A 65 11.19 0.42 -11.48
CA TRP A 65 11.49 -0.48 -12.60
C TRP A 65 10.66 -0.17 -13.85
N GLY A 66 9.42 0.30 -13.71
CA GLY A 66 8.66 0.85 -14.82
C GLY A 66 9.38 2.02 -15.49
N TRP A 67 9.86 2.98 -14.71
CA TRP A 67 10.68 4.10 -15.18
C TRP A 67 11.95 3.63 -15.89
N ARG A 68 12.66 2.68 -15.28
CA ARG A 68 13.90 2.13 -15.86
C ARG A 68 13.65 1.36 -17.16
N SER A 69 12.53 0.66 -17.29
CA SER A 69 12.16 -0.11 -18.49
C SER A 69 11.97 0.78 -19.72
N ALA A 70 11.56 2.03 -19.50
CA ALA A 70 11.40 3.04 -20.55
C ALA A 70 12.64 3.97 -20.72
N GLY A 71 13.78 3.60 -20.15
CA GLY A 71 15.05 4.32 -20.30
C GLY A 71 15.26 5.48 -19.33
N GLY A 72 14.45 5.58 -18.28
CA GLY A 72 14.58 6.64 -17.26
C GLY A 72 15.89 6.58 -16.47
N ASP A 73 16.38 7.74 -16.01
CA ASP A 73 17.62 7.87 -15.21
C ASP A 73 17.47 7.19 -13.84
N PRO A 74 18.41 6.33 -13.40
CA PRO A 74 18.37 5.67 -12.10
C PRO A 74 18.39 6.63 -10.90
N GLN A 75 18.98 7.82 -11.04
CA GLN A 75 19.09 8.84 -10.00
C GLN A 75 18.07 9.98 -10.16
N GLY A 76 17.04 9.76 -10.98
CA GLY A 76 16.06 10.79 -11.32
C GLY A 76 14.99 11.02 -10.23
N PRO A 77 14.08 11.97 -10.49
CA PRO A 77 12.99 12.35 -9.58
C PRO A 77 11.98 11.22 -9.34
N ILE A 78 12.11 10.12 -10.06
CA ILE A 78 11.31 8.92 -9.90
C ILE A 78 11.41 8.33 -8.48
N LEU A 79 12.54 8.48 -7.79
CA LEU A 79 12.68 7.97 -6.43
C LEU A 79 11.66 8.63 -5.49
N THR A 80 11.52 9.95 -5.56
CA THR A 80 10.53 10.70 -4.77
C THR A 80 9.11 10.41 -5.24
N ALA A 81 8.87 10.41 -6.55
CA ALA A 81 7.55 10.10 -7.11
C ALA A 81 7.08 8.68 -6.72
N ALA A 82 7.96 7.69 -6.78
CA ALA A 82 7.67 6.32 -6.37
C ALA A 82 7.44 6.20 -4.86
N ALA A 83 8.23 6.91 -4.03
CA ALA A 83 8.06 6.92 -2.58
C ALA A 83 6.69 7.43 -2.13
N ALA A 84 6.01 8.27 -2.93
CA ALA A 84 4.64 8.71 -2.69
C ALA A 84 3.64 7.54 -2.54
N LEU A 85 3.92 6.40 -3.19
CA LEU A 85 3.09 5.19 -3.10
C LEU A 85 3.10 4.55 -1.71
N GLU A 86 4.09 4.85 -0.88
CA GLU A 86 4.13 4.35 0.50
C GLU A 86 3.09 5.05 1.39
N PHE A 87 2.82 6.34 1.15
CA PHE A 87 1.73 7.02 1.85
C PHE A 87 0.36 6.49 1.40
N LEU A 88 0.18 6.22 0.11
CA LEU A 88 -1.04 5.58 -0.36
C LEU A 88 -1.21 4.18 0.25
N GLN A 89 -0.12 3.42 0.39
CA GLN A 89 -0.13 2.14 1.08
C GLN A 89 -0.45 2.29 2.57
N ALA A 90 0.08 3.32 3.25
CA ALA A 90 -0.24 3.58 4.66
C ALA A 90 -1.73 3.91 4.83
N CYS A 91 -2.30 4.75 3.96
CA CYS A 91 -3.74 5.01 3.91
C CYS A 91 -4.54 3.70 3.78
N ALA A 92 -4.21 2.88 2.76
CA ALA A 92 -4.91 1.63 2.50
C ALA A 92 -4.86 0.68 3.72
N LEU A 93 -3.69 0.53 4.36
CA LEU A 93 -3.53 -0.35 5.53
C LEU A 93 -4.28 0.16 6.76
N VAL A 94 -4.24 1.47 7.03
CA VAL A 94 -4.93 2.05 8.19
C VAL A 94 -6.44 1.91 8.05
N HIS A 95 -6.98 2.20 6.87
CA HIS A 95 -8.42 2.08 6.61
C HIS A 95 -8.88 0.63 6.56
N ASP A 96 -8.09 -0.27 5.95
CA ASP A 96 -8.35 -1.71 5.92
C ASP A 96 -8.45 -2.29 7.34
N ASP A 97 -7.50 -1.96 8.22
CA ASP A 97 -7.51 -2.39 9.63
C ASP A 97 -8.75 -1.92 10.40
N VAL A 98 -9.27 -0.72 10.09
CA VAL A 98 -10.51 -0.20 10.69
C VAL A 98 -11.72 -0.97 10.15
N MET A 99 -11.78 -1.20 8.83
CA MET A 99 -12.89 -1.87 8.16
C MET A 99 -13.00 -3.34 8.55
N ASP A 100 -11.86 -4.03 8.65
CA ASP A 100 -11.76 -5.44 9.02
C ASP A 100 -11.81 -5.66 10.55
N GLY A 101 -11.68 -4.58 11.35
CA GLY A 101 -11.59 -4.67 12.82
C GLY A 101 -10.30 -5.35 13.31
N SER A 102 -9.24 -5.36 12.50
CA SER A 102 -7.98 -6.04 12.80
C SER A 102 -7.30 -5.48 14.05
N ASP A 103 -6.87 -6.34 14.97
CA ASP A 103 -6.21 -5.90 16.20
C ASP A 103 -4.73 -5.52 15.99
N THR A 104 -4.08 -6.17 15.03
CA THR A 104 -2.64 -6.05 14.82
C THR A 104 -2.25 -5.89 13.36
N ARG A 105 -1.16 -5.15 13.11
CA ARG A 105 -0.51 -5.00 11.82
C ARG A 105 1.00 -5.17 11.97
N ARG A 106 1.62 -6.10 11.24
CA ARG A 106 3.07 -6.38 11.31
C ARG A 106 3.57 -6.66 12.73
N GLY A 107 2.78 -7.38 13.54
CA GLY A 107 3.12 -7.71 14.93
C GLY A 107 2.99 -6.56 15.94
N LYS A 108 2.57 -5.36 15.50
CA LYS A 108 2.25 -4.21 16.35
C LYS A 108 0.74 -4.00 16.42
N PRO A 109 0.18 -3.29 17.42
CA PRO A 109 -1.22 -2.91 17.42
C PRO A 109 -1.58 -2.10 16.16
N ALA A 110 -2.73 -2.36 15.55
CA ALA A 110 -3.27 -1.56 14.47
C ALA A 110 -3.47 -0.10 14.92
N ALA A 111 -3.44 0.86 13.99
CA ALA A 111 -3.47 2.29 14.29
C ALA A 111 -4.64 2.67 15.21
N HIS A 112 -5.85 2.21 14.91
CA HIS A 112 -7.04 2.48 15.73
C HIS A 112 -6.94 1.87 17.12
N ARG A 113 -6.31 0.69 17.29
CA ARG A 113 -6.10 0.05 18.61
C ARG A 113 -5.04 0.79 19.43
N ARG A 114 -3.96 1.24 18.78
CA ARG A 114 -2.92 2.05 19.43
C ARG A 114 -3.49 3.37 19.96
N LEU A 115 -4.25 4.11 19.15
CA LEU A 115 -4.85 5.38 19.51
C LEU A 115 -5.95 5.21 20.59
N ALA A 116 -6.74 4.14 20.53
CA ALA A 116 -7.67 3.78 21.61
C ALA A 116 -6.94 3.47 22.93
N SER A 117 -5.80 2.78 22.87
CA SER A 117 -4.97 2.52 24.07
C SER A 117 -4.40 3.81 24.67
N MET A 118 -3.96 4.75 23.83
CA MET A 118 -3.50 6.06 24.25
C MET A 118 -4.62 6.82 24.98
N HIS A 119 -5.83 6.86 24.40
CA HIS A 119 -7.00 7.48 25.03
C HIS A 119 -7.27 6.92 26.44
N ARG A 120 -7.23 5.59 26.61
CA ARG A 120 -7.41 4.94 27.92
C ARG A 120 -6.32 5.33 28.92
N SER A 121 -5.06 5.35 28.48
CA SER A 121 -3.92 5.62 29.35
C SER A 121 -3.90 7.07 29.89
N HIS A 122 -4.49 8.00 29.12
CA HIS A 122 -4.63 9.40 29.53
C HIS A 122 -5.91 9.68 30.34
N GLY A 123 -6.79 8.69 30.49
CA GLY A 123 -8.05 8.85 31.21
C GLY A 123 -9.02 9.84 30.51
N TYR A 124 -8.98 9.94 29.19
CA TYR A 124 -9.84 10.83 28.43
C TYR A 124 -11.30 10.38 28.52
N LEU A 125 -12.23 11.31 28.34
CA LEU A 125 -13.67 11.04 28.40
C LEU A 125 -14.18 10.42 27.09
N GLY A 126 -15.25 9.62 27.18
CA GLY A 126 -15.92 9.00 26.03
C GLY A 126 -15.42 7.60 25.74
N SER A 127 -15.73 7.10 24.54
CA SER A 127 -15.34 5.75 24.07
C SER A 127 -13.91 5.79 23.48
N PRO A 128 -12.96 5.04 24.05
CA PRO A 128 -11.64 4.90 23.46
C PRO A 128 -11.66 4.29 22.06
N GLU A 129 -12.59 3.34 21.82
CA GLU A 129 -12.75 2.66 20.54
C GLU A 129 -13.18 3.65 19.44
N ASP A 130 -14.21 4.48 19.72
CA ASP A 130 -14.69 5.48 18.76
C ASP A 130 -13.62 6.53 18.48
N PHE A 131 -12.88 6.96 19.53
CA PHE A 131 -11.74 7.85 19.37
C PHE A 131 -10.65 7.23 18.50
N GLY A 132 -10.31 5.95 18.74
CA GLY A 132 -9.31 5.22 17.98
C GLY A 132 -9.68 5.09 16.51
N VAL A 133 -10.93 4.73 16.21
CA VAL A 133 -11.47 4.63 14.85
C VAL A 133 -11.46 5.99 14.16
N GLY A 134 -12.01 7.04 14.78
CA GLY A 134 -12.03 8.38 14.21
C GLY A 134 -10.63 8.92 13.91
N SER A 135 -9.68 8.71 14.83
CA SER A 135 -8.29 9.12 14.66
C SER A 135 -7.58 8.35 13.54
N ALA A 136 -7.85 7.04 13.40
CA ALA A 136 -7.28 6.23 12.34
C ALA A 136 -7.84 6.63 10.95
N ILE A 137 -9.13 6.95 10.84
CA ILE A 137 -9.70 7.48 9.60
C ILE A 137 -8.96 8.76 9.18
N LEU A 138 -8.79 9.73 10.10
CA LEU A 138 -8.06 10.98 9.82
C LEU A 138 -6.58 10.73 9.45
N LEU A 139 -5.93 9.74 10.09
CA LEU A 139 -4.56 9.35 9.74
C LEU A 139 -4.48 8.81 8.31
N GLY A 140 -5.43 7.98 7.91
CA GLY A 140 -5.53 7.46 6.55
C GLY A 140 -5.77 8.56 5.51
N ASP A 141 -6.67 9.50 5.81
CA ASP A 141 -6.94 10.67 4.95
C ASP A 141 -5.72 11.58 4.79
N LEU A 142 -4.96 11.77 5.90
CA LEU A 142 -3.71 12.51 5.88
C LEU A 142 -2.67 11.82 4.96
N CYS A 143 -2.53 10.50 5.08
CA CYS A 143 -1.66 9.72 4.21
C CYS A 143 -2.09 9.80 2.74
N LEU A 144 -3.38 9.75 2.45
CA LEU A 144 -3.90 9.90 1.09
C LEU A 144 -3.55 11.27 0.50
N SER A 145 -3.72 12.34 1.29
CA SER A 145 -3.37 13.71 0.91
C SER A 145 -1.86 13.87 0.67
N TRP A 146 -1.04 13.32 1.55
CA TRP A 146 0.41 13.38 1.44
C TRP A 146 0.97 12.55 0.28
N SER A 147 0.30 11.46 -0.09
CA SER A 147 0.65 10.70 -1.29
C SER A 147 0.52 11.56 -2.56
N ASP A 148 -0.56 12.30 -2.68
CA ASP A 148 -0.76 13.24 -3.82
C ASP A 148 0.25 14.39 -3.78
N GLU A 149 0.41 15.03 -2.63
CA GLU A 149 1.34 16.13 -2.41
C GLU A 149 2.77 15.73 -2.79
N MET A 150 3.23 14.57 -2.31
CA MET A 150 4.58 14.09 -2.57
C MET A 150 4.81 13.77 -4.05
N LEU A 151 3.82 13.17 -4.73
CA LEU A 151 3.91 12.93 -6.17
C LEU A 151 4.04 14.25 -6.93
N MET A 152 3.20 15.23 -6.61
CA MET A 152 3.20 16.54 -7.29
C MET A 152 4.46 17.35 -7.00
N ALA A 153 5.06 17.18 -5.82
CA ALA A 153 6.32 17.83 -5.41
C ALA A 153 7.58 17.00 -5.72
N SER A 154 7.45 15.89 -6.45
CA SER A 154 8.55 14.92 -6.65
C SER A 154 9.74 15.42 -7.47
N GLY A 155 9.59 16.55 -8.18
CA GLY A 155 10.61 17.04 -9.11
C GLY A 155 10.51 16.45 -10.52
N LEU A 156 9.50 15.64 -10.82
CA LEU A 156 9.15 15.28 -12.20
C LEU A 156 8.79 16.55 -12.97
N ARG A 157 9.20 16.62 -14.25
CA ARG A 157 8.80 17.72 -15.14
C ARG A 157 7.30 17.68 -15.40
N ASP A 158 6.73 18.80 -15.84
CA ASP A 158 5.29 18.91 -16.11
C ASP A 158 4.77 17.87 -17.11
N ASP A 159 5.55 17.58 -18.18
CA ASP A 159 5.20 16.53 -19.14
C ASP A 159 5.18 15.14 -18.54
N GLN A 160 6.10 14.85 -17.64
CA GLN A 160 6.19 13.59 -16.91
C GLN A 160 5.06 13.43 -15.89
N LEU A 161 4.74 14.51 -15.16
CA LEU A 161 3.58 14.52 -14.25
C LEU A 161 2.25 14.37 -15.02
N GLN A 162 2.10 15.04 -16.17
CA GLN A 162 0.91 14.89 -17.02
C GLN A 162 0.72 13.46 -17.53
N ALA A 163 1.81 12.71 -17.74
CA ALA A 163 1.74 11.31 -18.14
C ALA A 163 1.45 10.37 -16.96
N ALA A 164 2.06 10.59 -15.81
CA ALA A 164 1.98 9.70 -14.64
C ALA A 164 0.69 9.92 -13.80
N LYS A 165 0.27 11.19 -13.62
CA LYS A 165 -0.81 11.55 -12.70
C LYS A 165 -2.16 10.90 -13.02
N PRO A 166 -2.61 10.83 -14.30
CA PRO A 166 -3.87 10.15 -14.61
C PRO A 166 -3.86 8.66 -14.20
N ILE A 167 -2.72 7.98 -14.36
CA ILE A 167 -2.56 6.57 -13.97
C ILE A 167 -2.60 6.43 -12.45
N PHE A 168 -1.96 7.34 -11.72
CA PHE A 168 -2.01 7.39 -10.27
C PHE A 168 -3.44 7.64 -9.76
N ASP A 169 -4.20 8.52 -10.39
CA ASP A 169 -5.60 8.80 -10.03
C ASP A 169 -6.51 7.60 -10.31
N GLU A 170 -6.32 6.94 -11.45
CA GLU A 170 -7.02 5.71 -11.78
C GLU A 170 -6.69 4.59 -10.79
N MET A 171 -5.42 4.42 -10.43
CA MET A 171 -4.99 3.45 -9.42
C MET A 171 -5.71 3.64 -8.08
N ARG A 172 -5.84 4.90 -7.61
CA ARG A 172 -6.59 5.20 -6.37
C ARG A 172 -8.06 4.83 -6.50
N THR A 173 -8.68 5.15 -7.63
CA THR A 173 -10.08 4.79 -7.91
C THR A 173 -10.28 3.27 -7.93
N GLU A 174 -9.41 2.54 -8.63
CA GLU A 174 -9.44 1.08 -8.72
C GLU A 174 -9.25 0.42 -7.35
N LEU A 175 -8.31 0.93 -6.54
CA LEU A 175 -8.06 0.45 -5.18
C LEU A 175 -9.30 0.59 -4.30
N MET A 176 -9.92 1.78 -4.29
CA MET A 176 -11.13 2.04 -3.48
C MET A 176 -12.30 1.17 -3.95
N ALA A 177 -12.47 1.01 -5.26
CA ALA A 177 -13.48 0.11 -5.82
C ALA A 177 -13.23 -1.35 -5.42
N GLY A 178 -11.99 -1.82 -5.52
CA GLY A 178 -11.58 -3.17 -5.08
C GLY A 178 -11.84 -3.41 -3.60
N GLN A 179 -11.53 -2.44 -2.75
CA GLN A 179 -11.81 -2.50 -1.31
C GLN A 179 -13.32 -2.55 -1.01
N TYR A 180 -14.13 -1.75 -1.72
CA TYR A 180 -15.57 -1.82 -1.58
C TYR A 180 -16.14 -3.18 -1.99
N LEU A 181 -15.63 -3.75 -3.09
CA LEU A 181 -16.04 -5.08 -3.53
C LEU A 181 -15.68 -6.15 -2.50
N ASP A 182 -14.51 -6.06 -1.85
CA ASP A 182 -14.10 -6.97 -0.78
C ASP A 182 -15.09 -6.93 0.41
N LEU A 183 -15.45 -5.74 0.87
CA LEU A 183 -16.48 -5.57 1.91
C LEU A 183 -17.83 -6.12 1.49
N LEU A 184 -18.21 -5.89 0.23
CA LEU A 184 -19.48 -6.36 -0.31
C LEU A 184 -19.55 -7.89 -0.38
N GLU A 185 -18.45 -8.56 -0.78
CA GLU A 185 -18.38 -10.01 -0.80
C GLU A 185 -18.53 -10.64 0.59
N GLN A 186 -18.02 -9.99 1.63
CA GLN A 186 -18.15 -10.48 3.02
C GLN A 186 -19.63 -10.55 3.49
N VAL A 187 -20.50 -9.66 2.98
CA VAL A 187 -21.91 -9.58 3.38
C VAL A 187 -22.87 -10.22 2.39
N ARG A 188 -22.43 -10.56 1.18
CA ARG A 188 -23.23 -11.31 0.20
C ARG A 188 -23.40 -12.76 0.63
N GLY A 189 -24.61 -13.28 0.47
CA GLY A 189 -24.92 -14.69 0.76
C GLY A 189 -24.38 -15.67 -0.27
N GLN A 190 -24.03 -15.20 -1.45
CA GLN A 190 -23.44 -15.98 -2.55
C GLN A 190 -22.18 -15.29 -3.03
N PHE A 191 -21.14 -16.06 -3.27
CA PHE A 191 -19.87 -15.61 -3.84
C PHE A 191 -19.32 -16.71 -4.74
N ASP A 192 -18.51 -16.33 -5.72
CA ASP A 192 -17.89 -17.24 -6.67
C ASP A 192 -16.41 -16.90 -6.89
N LEU A 193 -15.73 -17.75 -7.67
CA LEU A 193 -14.32 -17.57 -7.96
C LEU A 193 -14.05 -16.30 -8.78
N ASP A 194 -14.94 -15.94 -9.70
CA ASP A 194 -14.76 -14.79 -10.59
C ASP A 194 -14.85 -13.47 -9.79
N SER A 195 -15.78 -13.38 -8.84
CA SER A 195 -15.87 -12.23 -7.94
C SER A 195 -14.63 -12.12 -7.04
N ALA A 196 -14.15 -13.23 -6.46
CA ALA A 196 -12.95 -13.24 -5.64
C ALA A 196 -11.68 -12.83 -6.45
N LEU A 197 -11.54 -13.30 -7.68
CA LEU A 197 -10.46 -12.91 -8.57
C LEU A 197 -10.57 -11.43 -9.00
N THR A 198 -11.78 -10.91 -9.15
CA THR A 198 -11.99 -9.47 -9.42
C THR A 198 -11.50 -8.62 -8.25
N VAL A 199 -11.84 -9.00 -7.01
CA VAL A 199 -11.30 -8.33 -5.81
C VAL A 199 -9.76 -8.40 -5.79
N ALA A 200 -9.18 -9.59 -5.97
CA ALA A 200 -7.73 -9.78 -5.98
C ALA A 200 -7.04 -8.91 -7.05
N ARG A 201 -7.65 -8.79 -8.24
CA ARG A 201 -7.13 -7.97 -9.35
C ARG A 201 -7.12 -6.48 -9.00
N TYR A 202 -8.24 -5.91 -8.54
CA TYR A 202 -8.36 -4.47 -8.33
C TYR A 202 -7.81 -4.00 -6.99
N LYS A 203 -8.04 -4.75 -5.91
CA LYS A 203 -7.51 -4.42 -4.58
C LYS A 203 -6.00 -4.65 -4.48
N SER A 204 -5.44 -5.62 -5.23
CA SER A 204 -4.05 -6.05 -5.02
C SER A 204 -3.19 -6.04 -6.28
N ALA A 205 -3.53 -6.76 -7.36
CA ALA A 205 -2.65 -6.96 -8.50
C ALA A 205 -2.35 -5.65 -9.24
N LYS A 206 -3.38 -4.92 -9.63
CA LYS A 206 -3.23 -3.62 -10.30
C LYS A 206 -2.55 -2.61 -9.38
N TYR A 207 -2.99 -2.51 -8.15
CA TYR A 207 -2.48 -1.58 -7.16
C TYR A 207 -1.02 -1.83 -6.76
N THR A 208 -0.61 -3.10 -6.67
CA THR A 208 0.73 -3.44 -6.17
C THR A 208 1.77 -3.51 -7.28
N VAL A 209 1.39 -3.96 -8.48
CA VAL A 209 2.33 -4.28 -9.57
C VAL A 209 2.07 -3.46 -10.82
N GLU A 210 0.90 -3.63 -11.47
CA GLU A 210 0.63 -3.04 -12.79
C GLU A 210 0.70 -1.51 -12.78
N ARG A 211 -0.10 -0.86 -11.94
CA ARG A 211 -0.19 0.60 -11.91
C ARG A 211 1.11 1.29 -11.46
N PRO A 212 1.85 0.79 -10.46
CA PRO A 212 3.18 1.30 -10.17
C PRO A 212 4.13 1.20 -11.38
N LEU A 213 4.18 0.07 -12.09
CA LEU A 213 4.96 -0.06 -13.33
C LEU A 213 4.56 0.99 -14.37
N HIS A 214 3.25 1.17 -14.59
CA HIS A 214 2.72 2.14 -15.54
C HIS A 214 3.06 3.58 -15.16
N ILE A 215 2.95 3.96 -13.88
CA ILE A 215 3.29 5.30 -13.39
C ILE A 215 4.74 5.63 -13.73
N GLY A 216 5.65 4.70 -13.43
CA GLY A 216 7.06 4.90 -13.73
C GLY A 216 7.35 4.94 -15.21
N ALA A 217 6.82 3.99 -15.99
CA ALA A 217 7.05 3.91 -17.43
C ALA A 217 6.48 5.13 -18.18
N ALA A 218 5.26 5.55 -17.86
CA ALA A 218 4.64 6.72 -18.45
C ALA A 218 5.42 8.01 -18.13
N ALA A 219 5.88 8.18 -16.89
CA ALA A 219 6.75 9.30 -16.52
C ALA A 219 8.06 9.32 -17.31
N ALA A 220 8.57 8.16 -17.72
CA ALA A 220 9.75 8.06 -18.58
C ALA A 220 9.45 8.22 -20.08
N GLY A 221 8.18 8.37 -20.47
CA GLY A 221 7.77 8.59 -21.85
C GLY A 221 7.45 7.29 -22.62
N ALA A 222 7.13 6.21 -21.93
CA ALA A 222 6.68 4.96 -22.56
C ALA A 222 5.42 5.19 -23.40
N ASP A 223 5.35 4.51 -24.54
CA ASP A 223 4.15 4.46 -25.36
C ASP A 223 3.14 3.42 -24.89
N THR A 224 1.95 3.41 -25.49
CA THR A 224 0.87 2.47 -25.12
C THR A 224 1.30 1.02 -25.29
N ALA A 225 2.07 0.69 -26.33
CA ALA A 225 2.51 -0.70 -26.55
C ALA A 225 3.43 -1.20 -25.45
N HIS A 226 4.28 -0.31 -24.90
CA HIS A 226 5.11 -0.64 -23.74
C HIS A 226 4.27 -0.83 -22.47
N LEU A 227 3.26 0.03 -22.24
CA LEU A 227 2.34 -0.12 -21.11
C LEU A 227 1.54 -1.43 -21.21
N ASP A 228 1.08 -1.83 -22.40
CA ASP A 228 0.38 -3.10 -22.62
C ASP A 228 1.28 -4.31 -22.26
N GLN A 229 2.58 -4.27 -22.61
CA GLN A 229 3.54 -5.31 -22.20
C GLN A 229 3.71 -5.37 -20.69
N LEU A 230 3.71 -4.21 -20.01
CA LEU A 230 3.77 -4.17 -18.55
C LEU A 230 2.49 -4.68 -17.90
N THR A 231 1.31 -4.50 -18.54
CA THR A 231 0.05 -5.11 -18.12
C THR A 231 0.11 -6.63 -18.23
N ASP A 232 0.56 -7.17 -19.38
CA ASP A 232 0.69 -8.62 -19.62
C ASP A 232 1.61 -9.31 -18.60
N PHE A 233 2.61 -8.58 -18.10
CA PHE A 233 3.48 -9.03 -17.01
C PHE A 233 2.87 -8.81 -15.63
N GLY A 234 2.35 -7.60 -15.38
CA GLY A 234 2.01 -7.11 -14.06
C GLY A 234 0.75 -7.75 -13.47
N ILE A 235 -0.28 -7.97 -14.29
CA ILE A 235 -1.53 -8.57 -13.81
C ILE A 235 -1.33 -10.02 -13.33
N PRO A 236 -0.76 -10.95 -14.15
CA PRO A 236 -0.55 -12.32 -13.67
C PRO A 236 0.37 -12.41 -12.46
N LEU A 237 1.43 -11.58 -12.40
CA LEU A 237 2.33 -11.55 -11.25
C LEU A 237 1.60 -11.05 -9.99
N GLY A 238 0.81 -10.00 -10.11
CA GLY A 238 0.08 -9.43 -8.99
C GLY A 238 -1.05 -10.34 -8.49
N GLU A 239 -1.76 -11.03 -9.38
CA GLU A 239 -2.75 -12.05 -9.02
C GLU A 239 -2.07 -13.23 -8.30
N ALA A 240 -0.96 -13.74 -8.82
CA ALA A 240 -0.19 -14.80 -8.18
C ALA A 240 0.33 -14.38 -6.78
N PHE A 241 0.75 -13.12 -6.63
CA PHE A 241 1.17 -12.55 -5.35
C PHE A 241 0.00 -12.58 -4.35
N GLN A 242 -1.20 -12.13 -4.74
CA GLN A 242 -2.37 -12.14 -3.87
C GLN A 242 -2.81 -13.55 -3.51
N LEU A 243 -2.88 -14.46 -4.48
CA LEU A 243 -3.23 -15.86 -4.22
C LEU A 243 -2.23 -16.53 -3.25
N ARG A 244 -0.95 -16.16 -3.33
CA ARG A 244 0.07 -16.61 -2.38
C ARG A 244 -0.17 -16.00 -0.98
N ASP A 245 -0.56 -14.73 -0.91
CA ASP A 245 -0.88 -14.06 0.35
C ASP A 245 -2.11 -14.71 1.02
N ASP A 246 -3.16 -15.02 0.25
CA ASP A 246 -4.35 -15.75 0.72
C ASP A 246 -4.00 -17.13 1.30
N LEU A 247 -3.08 -17.87 0.65
CA LEU A 247 -2.58 -19.15 1.19
C LEU A 247 -1.84 -18.95 2.52
N LEU A 248 -1.01 -17.91 2.61
CA LEU A 248 -0.28 -17.59 3.83
C LEU A 248 -1.22 -17.09 4.95
N GLY A 249 -2.29 -16.37 4.62
CA GLY A 249 -3.30 -15.93 5.58
C GLY A 249 -4.04 -17.09 6.26
N VAL A 250 -4.12 -18.25 5.60
CA VAL A 250 -4.76 -19.46 6.16
C VAL A 250 -3.75 -20.42 6.77
N PHE A 251 -2.63 -20.69 6.08
CA PHE A 251 -1.69 -21.76 6.41
C PHE A 251 -0.29 -21.27 6.80
N GLY A 252 -0.04 -19.95 6.76
CA GLY A 252 1.27 -19.38 7.01
C GLY A 252 1.70 -19.47 8.47
N ASP A 253 3.02 -19.51 8.70
CA ASP A 253 3.59 -19.43 10.03
C ASP A 253 3.39 -18.01 10.60
N PRO A 254 2.75 -17.84 11.78
CA PRO A 254 2.60 -16.54 12.41
C PRO A 254 3.90 -15.77 12.64
N GLN A 255 5.03 -16.48 12.81
CA GLN A 255 6.34 -15.85 12.98
C GLN A 255 6.84 -15.19 11.67
N GLU A 256 6.42 -15.71 10.50
CA GLU A 256 6.77 -15.17 9.20
C GLU A 256 5.76 -14.15 8.70
N THR A 257 4.46 -14.41 8.93
CA THR A 257 3.36 -13.57 8.43
C THR A 257 3.06 -12.34 9.29
N GLY A 258 3.41 -12.40 10.58
CA GLY A 258 3.10 -11.35 11.57
C GLY A 258 1.61 -11.28 11.95
N LYS A 259 0.80 -12.27 11.51
CA LYS A 259 -0.62 -12.43 11.85
C LYS A 259 -0.90 -13.87 12.34
N PRO A 260 -1.94 -14.09 13.17
CA PRO A 260 -2.36 -15.44 13.53
C PRO A 260 -2.76 -16.26 12.30
N ALA A 261 -2.38 -17.56 12.26
CA ALA A 261 -2.82 -18.45 11.19
C ALA A 261 -4.36 -18.54 11.15
N GLY A 262 -4.94 -18.48 9.95
CA GLY A 262 -6.38 -18.52 9.73
C GLY A 262 -7.12 -17.22 10.07
N ASP A 263 -6.41 -16.09 10.16
CA ASP A 263 -7.02 -14.79 10.45
C ASP A 263 -8.01 -14.37 9.37
N ASP A 264 -7.67 -14.55 8.11
CA ASP A 264 -8.56 -14.28 6.97
C ASP A 264 -9.89 -15.06 7.06
N LEU A 265 -9.86 -16.28 7.58
CA LEU A 265 -11.09 -17.07 7.82
C LEU A 265 -11.91 -16.52 8.99
N ARG A 266 -11.28 -16.00 10.04
CA ARG A 266 -11.98 -15.38 11.19
C ARG A 266 -12.59 -14.04 10.81
N GLU A 267 -11.90 -13.28 9.96
CA GLU A 267 -12.39 -12.02 9.39
C GLU A 267 -13.52 -12.25 8.35
N GLY A 268 -13.74 -13.51 7.94
CA GLY A 268 -14.78 -13.87 6.97
C GLY A 268 -14.46 -13.51 5.53
N LYS A 269 -13.17 -13.33 5.20
CA LYS A 269 -12.73 -12.97 3.84
C LYS A 269 -13.12 -14.03 2.82
N ARG A 270 -13.69 -13.59 1.71
CA ARG A 270 -14.14 -14.42 0.59
C ARG A 270 -13.05 -14.50 -0.49
N THR A 271 -11.90 -15.07 -0.12
CA THR A 271 -10.77 -15.22 -1.04
C THR A 271 -11.02 -16.29 -2.10
N ALA A 272 -10.20 -16.31 -3.16
CA ALA A 272 -10.25 -17.36 -4.19
C ALA A 272 -10.08 -18.76 -3.58
N LEU A 273 -9.24 -18.90 -2.54
CA LEU A 273 -9.08 -20.15 -1.79
C LEU A 273 -10.40 -20.64 -1.17
N VAL A 274 -11.14 -19.73 -0.52
CA VAL A 274 -12.43 -20.05 0.10
C VAL A 274 -13.47 -20.36 -0.96
N ALA A 275 -13.51 -19.63 -2.09
CA ALA A 275 -14.42 -19.89 -3.19
C ALA A 275 -14.22 -21.29 -3.80
N ILE A 276 -12.98 -21.67 -4.05
CA ILE A 276 -12.64 -23.03 -4.56
C ILE A 276 -13.03 -24.12 -3.54
N ALA A 277 -12.73 -23.90 -2.25
CA ALA A 277 -13.08 -24.85 -1.20
C ALA A 277 -14.60 -25.04 -1.11
N TRP A 278 -15.36 -23.95 -1.17
CA TRP A 278 -16.82 -23.97 -1.14
C TRP A 278 -17.45 -24.70 -2.33
N GLN A 279 -16.90 -24.52 -3.54
CA GLN A 279 -17.38 -25.21 -4.75
C GLN A 279 -17.15 -26.72 -4.73
N ASN A 280 -16.20 -27.21 -3.91
CA ASN A 280 -15.83 -28.62 -3.81
C ASN A 280 -16.35 -29.29 -2.54
N ALA A 281 -17.08 -28.60 -1.69
CA ALA A 281 -17.68 -29.15 -0.46
C ALA A 281 -19.11 -29.62 -0.66
#